data_a7d505162c7701b864963e202b60ac5b
#
_entry.id   a7d505162c7701b864963e202b60ac5b
#
_cell.length_a   1.000
_cell.length_b   1.000
_cell.length_c   1.000
_cell.angle_alpha   90.00
_cell.angle_beta   90.00
_cell.angle_gamma   90.00
#
_symmetry.space_group_name_H-M   'P 1'
#
loop_
_entity.id
_entity.type
_entity.pdbx_description
1 polymer ?
#
loop_
_entity_poly.entity_id
_entity_poly.type
_entity_poly.pdbx_seq_one_letter_code
_entity_poly.pdbx_strand_id
1 'polypeptide(L)'
;VRYFNELTNMTILVEEVGELARVIARKYGEQSYKEGEKDNLAEELSDVLWVLVCLANQTGVDLNEAVNNNFAKKTARDANRHKKNPKLLKD
;
A
#
# COMPACT_ATOMS: atom_id res chain seq x y z
N VAL A 1 -17.95 9.54 -9.01
CA VAL A 1 -18.16 8.44 -8.31
C VAL A 1 -18.70 8.75 -6.98
N ARG A 2 -19.42 8.21 -6.30
CA ARG A 2 -19.92 8.37 -5.29
C ARG A 2 -19.99 7.48 -4.66
N TYR A 3 -20.44 7.15 -4.12
CA TYR A 3 -19.87 7.30 -3.40
C TYR A 3 -20.36 6.92 -2.12
N PHE A 4 -19.64 6.05 -1.60
CA PHE A 4 -19.85 5.53 -0.26
C PHE A 4 -19.27 6.53 0.74
N ASN A 5 -19.69 6.47 1.99
CA ASN A 5 -19.08 7.29 3.01
C ASN A 5 -17.68 6.77 3.35
N GLU A 6 -16.96 7.51 4.16
CA GLU A 6 -15.58 7.22 4.50
C GLU A 6 -15.41 5.87 5.17
N LEU A 7 -16.31 5.53 6.07
CA LEU A 7 -16.24 4.25 6.78
C LEU A 7 -16.46 3.09 5.83
N THR A 8 -17.41 3.19 4.94
CA THR A 8 -17.68 2.15 3.94
C THR A 8 -16.49 2.03 2.98
N ASN A 9 -15.91 3.13 2.56
CA ASN A 9 -14.71 3.09 1.70
C ASN A 9 -13.53 2.47 2.43
N MET A 10 -13.39 2.70 3.73
CA MET A 10 -12.35 2.02 4.50
C MET A 10 -12.57 0.51 4.54
N THR A 11 -13.82 0.08 4.67
CA THR A 11 -14.16 -1.35 4.62
C THR A 11 -13.81 -1.95 3.27
N ILE A 12 -14.10 -1.23 2.19
CA ILE A 12 -13.74 -1.67 0.84
C ILE A 12 -12.22 -1.78 0.70
N LEU A 13 -11.49 -0.83 1.27
CA LEU A 13 -10.02 -0.89 1.25
C LEU A 13 -9.52 -2.17 1.92
N VAL A 14 -10.09 -2.54 3.06
CA VAL A 14 -9.70 -3.78 3.76
C VAL A 14 -9.99 -5.00 2.89
N GLU A 15 -11.12 -5.01 2.19
CA GLU A 15 -11.46 -6.09 1.26
C GLU A 15 -10.44 -6.18 0.12
N GLU A 16 -10.07 -5.04 -0.46
CA GLU A 16 -9.10 -5.01 -1.56
C GLU A 16 -7.72 -5.46 -1.09
N VAL A 17 -7.33 -5.08 0.11
CA VAL A 17 -6.08 -5.56 0.70
C VAL A 17 -6.13 -7.09 0.90
N GLY A 18 -7.27 -7.62 1.31
CA GLY A 18 -7.47 -9.05 1.43
C GLY A 18 -7.33 -9.77 0.10
N GLU A 19 -7.90 -9.22 -0.97
CA GLU A 19 -7.76 -9.78 -2.32
C GLU A 19 -6.30 -9.77 -2.77
N LEU A 20 -5.59 -8.67 -2.51
CA LEU A 20 -4.18 -8.58 -2.80
C LEU A 20 -3.38 -9.62 -2.02
N ALA A 21 -3.68 -9.76 -0.73
CA ALA A 21 -3.00 -10.75 0.11
C ALA A 21 -3.20 -12.17 -0.43
N ARG A 22 -4.40 -12.47 -0.93
CA ARG A 22 -4.69 -13.78 -1.50
C ARG A 22 -3.83 -14.05 -2.73
N VAL A 23 -3.70 -13.07 -3.61
CA VAL A 23 -2.88 -13.21 -4.81
C VAL A 23 -1.40 -13.42 -4.43
N ILE A 24 -0.90 -12.62 -3.49
CA ILE A 24 0.48 -12.76 -3.03
C ILE A 24 0.73 -14.13 -2.40
N ALA A 25 -0.20 -14.61 -1.58
CA ALA A 25 -0.07 -15.91 -0.95
C ALA A 25 -0.03 -17.05 -1.97
N ARG A 26 -0.78 -16.92 -3.05
CA ARG A 26 -0.82 -17.96 -4.09
C ARG A 26 0.39 -17.88 -5.04
N LYS A 27 0.89 -16.68 -5.28
CA LYS A 27 2.01 -16.51 -6.19
C LYS A 27 3.35 -16.83 -5.53
N TYR A 28 3.51 -16.46 -4.27
CA TYR A 28 4.80 -16.54 -3.58
C TYR A 28 4.79 -17.39 -2.31
N GLY A 29 3.62 -17.77 -1.82
CA GLY A 29 3.48 -18.55 -0.60
C GLY A 29 3.29 -20.03 -0.88
N GLU A 30 2.75 -20.72 0.11
CA GLU A 30 2.50 -22.16 0.03
C GLU A 30 1.21 -22.50 -0.70
N GLN A 31 0.31 -21.52 -0.86
CA GLN A 31 -0.93 -21.73 -1.58
C GLN A 31 -0.69 -21.64 -3.08
N SER A 32 -1.54 -22.32 -3.84
CA SER A 32 -1.48 -22.27 -5.28
C SER A 32 -2.76 -21.70 -5.85
N TYR A 33 -2.68 -21.19 -7.07
CA TYR A 33 -3.87 -20.79 -7.79
C TYR A 33 -4.73 -22.02 -8.06
N LYS A 34 -6.03 -21.84 -7.97
CA LYS A 34 -6.98 -22.86 -8.41
C LYS A 34 -6.91 -22.97 -9.93
N GLU A 35 -7.31 -24.11 -10.44
CA GLU A 35 -7.40 -24.30 -11.88
C GLU A 35 -8.27 -23.21 -12.51
N GLY A 36 -7.76 -22.56 -13.53
CA GLY A 36 -8.45 -21.49 -14.22
C GLY A 36 -8.26 -20.10 -13.62
N GLU A 37 -7.66 -19.97 -12.46
CA GLU A 37 -7.36 -18.65 -11.90
C GLU A 37 -6.18 -18.02 -12.61
N LYS A 38 -6.27 -16.70 -12.78
CA LYS A 38 -5.20 -15.94 -13.43
C LYS A 38 -4.41 -15.16 -12.40
N ASP A 39 -3.15 -14.90 -12.73
CA ASP A 39 -2.32 -13.98 -11.96
C ASP A 39 -2.76 -12.56 -12.30
N ASN A 40 -3.42 -11.91 -11.36
CA ASN A 40 -3.91 -10.54 -11.53
C ASN A 40 -3.30 -9.58 -10.51
N LEU A 41 -2.05 -9.80 -10.15
CA LEU A 41 -1.37 -9.00 -9.13
C LEU A 41 -1.38 -7.51 -9.46
N ALA A 42 -1.10 -7.15 -10.71
CA ALA A 42 -1.08 -5.74 -11.10
C ALA A 42 -2.46 -5.09 -10.91
N GLU A 43 -3.52 -5.80 -11.26
CA GLU A 43 -4.88 -5.31 -11.08
C GLU A 43 -5.22 -5.13 -9.60
N GLU A 44 -4.84 -6.09 -8.77
CA GLU A 44 -5.13 -6.01 -7.33
C GLU A 44 -4.36 -4.88 -6.66
N LEU A 45 -3.11 -4.66 -7.06
CA LEU A 45 -2.35 -3.50 -6.57
C LEU A 45 -3.02 -2.19 -6.98
N SER A 46 -3.49 -2.13 -8.21
CA SER A 46 -4.19 -0.95 -8.72
C SER A 46 -5.50 -0.70 -7.98
N ASP A 47 -6.24 -1.76 -7.66
CA ASP A 47 -7.50 -1.64 -6.94
C ASP A 47 -7.29 -1.06 -5.53
N VAL A 48 -6.25 -1.50 -4.83
CA VAL A 48 -5.91 -0.95 -3.52
C VAL A 48 -5.57 0.54 -3.64
N LEU A 49 -4.75 0.88 -4.60
CA LEU A 49 -4.38 2.28 -4.83
C LEU A 49 -5.60 3.15 -5.15
N TRP A 50 -6.50 2.63 -5.97
CA TRP A 50 -7.72 3.34 -6.34
C TRP A 50 -8.54 3.74 -5.12
N VAL A 51 -8.75 2.81 -4.20
CA VAL A 51 -9.54 3.10 -3.00
C VAL A 51 -8.83 4.11 -2.11
N LEU A 52 -7.50 4.01 -2.01
CA LEU A 52 -6.71 4.99 -1.25
C LEU A 52 -6.87 6.39 -1.82
N VAL A 53 -6.81 6.52 -3.14
CA VAL A 53 -7.00 7.82 -3.80
C VAL A 53 -8.42 8.35 -3.55
N CYS A 54 -9.42 7.49 -3.61
CA CYS A 54 -10.81 7.89 -3.33
C CYS A 54 -10.95 8.40 -1.89
N LEU A 55 -10.35 7.72 -0.92
CA LEU A 55 -10.37 8.16 0.47
C LEU A 55 -9.65 9.49 0.66
N ALA A 56 -8.51 9.68 0.01
CA ALA A 56 -7.79 10.94 0.09
C ALA A 56 -8.64 12.09 -0.47
N ASN A 57 -9.25 11.89 -1.63
CA ASN A 57 -10.10 12.90 -2.23
C ASN A 57 -11.32 13.21 -1.35
N GLN A 58 -11.91 12.18 -0.80
CA GLN A 58 -13.11 12.31 0.02
C GLN A 58 -12.85 13.07 1.31
N THR A 59 -11.65 12.91 1.88
CA THR A 59 -11.29 13.54 3.14
C THR A 59 -10.54 14.86 2.97
N GLY A 60 -10.31 15.28 1.74
CA GLY A 60 -9.62 16.54 1.47
C GLY A 60 -8.11 16.46 1.67
N VAL A 61 -7.54 15.26 1.68
CA VAL A 61 -6.09 15.07 1.83
C VAL A 61 -5.43 15.19 0.46
N ASP A 62 -4.42 16.05 0.36
CA ASP A 62 -3.54 16.10 -0.80
C ASP A 62 -2.54 14.97 -0.66
N LEU A 63 -2.81 13.87 -1.34
CA LEU A 63 -2.02 12.65 -1.19
C LEU A 63 -0.58 12.83 -1.69
N ASN A 64 -0.41 13.59 -2.75
CA ASN A 64 0.92 13.88 -3.28
C ASN A 64 1.78 14.60 -2.24
N GLU A 65 1.25 15.63 -1.63
CA GLU A 65 1.93 16.36 -0.56
C GLU A 65 2.19 15.46 0.64
N ALA A 66 1.20 14.68 1.04
CA ALA A 66 1.32 13.78 2.18
C ALA A 66 2.44 12.75 1.96
N VAL A 67 2.51 12.17 0.77
CA VAL A 67 3.53 11.18 0.42
C VAL A 67 4.92 11.84 0.43
N ASN A 68 5.04 13.01 -0.18
CA ASN A 68 6.33 13.71 -0.23
C ASN A 68 6.82 14.07 1.17
N ASN A 69 5.93 14.57 2.02
CA ASN A 69 6.28 14.91 3.40
C ASN A 69 6.68 13.68 4.20
N ASN A 70 5.96 12.59 4.02
CA ASN A 70 6.24 11.36 4.72
C ASN A 70 7.58 10.75 4.28
N PHE A 71 7.87 10.79 3.00
CA PHE A 71 9.14 10.31 2.48
C PHE A 71 10.31 11.14 2.99
N ALA A 72 10.15 12.46 3.06
CA ALA A 72 11.18 13.33 3.61
C ALA A 72 11.49 12.99 5.07
N LYS A 73 10.44 12.75 5.87
CA LYS A 73 10.61 12.35 7.27
C LYS A 73 11.32 11.00 7.40
N LYS A 74 10.95 10.05 6.57
CA LYS A 74 11.56 8.71 6.59
C LYS A 74 13.02 8.76 6.17
N THR A 75 13.32 9.54 5.15
CA THR A 75 14.69 9.72 4.68
C THR A 75 15.57 10.34 5.76
N ALA A 76 15.07 11.38 6.43
CA ALA A 76 15.82 12.04 7.52
C ALA A 76 16.06 11.07 8.68
N ARG A 77 15.04 10.28 9.04
CA ARG A 77 15.14 9.29 10.11
C ARG A 77 16.16 8.21 9.77
N ASP A 78 16.11 7.69 8.55
CA ASP A 78 17.03 6.63 8.15
C ASP A 78 18.46 7.13 8.06
N ALA A 79 18.68 8.32 7.55
CA ALA A 79 20.00 8.94 7.53
C ALA A 79 20.55 9.08 8.95
N ASN A 80 19.71 9.50 9.90
CA ASN A 80 20.12 9.64 11.29
C ASN A 80 20.45 8.27 11.92
N ARG A 81 19.68 7.25 11.60
CA ARG A 81 19.96 5.87 12.07
C ARG A 81 21.30 5.38 11.56
N HIS A 82 21.61 5.65 10.29
CA HIS A 82 22.90 5.26 9.69
C HIS A 82 24.06 5.96 10.40
N LYS A 83 23.91 7.22 10.71
CA LYS A 83 24.92 7.97 11.44
C LYS A 83 25.19 7.39 12.83
N LYS A 84 24.16 6.86 13.47
CA LYS A 84 24.26 6.34 14.85
C LYS A 84 24.65 4.88 14.91
N ASN A 85 24.65 4.18 13.78
CA ASN A 85 24.96 2.75 13.78
C ASN A 85 26.37 2.52 13.21
N PRO A 86 27.33 2.15 14.08
CA PRO A 86 28.70 1.95 13.63
C PRO A 86 28.87 0.90 12.53
N LYS A 87 27.98 -0.09 12.51
CA LYS A 87 28.04 -1.16 11.50
C LYS A 87 27.69 -0.63 10.13
N LEU A 88 26.84 0.39 10.05
CA LEU A 88 26.40 0.96 8.79
C LEU A 88 27.32 2.08 8.31
N LEU A 89 28.19 2.57 9.21
CA LEU A 89 29.16 3.61 8.86
C LEU A 89 30.45 3.04 8.31
N LYS A 90 30.62 1.74 8.34
CA LYS A 90 31.78 1.11 7.75
C LYS A 90 31.66 1.16 6.23
N ASP A 91 32.72 1.41 5.59
CA ASP A 91 32.74 1.46 4.13
C ASP A 91 32.64 0.10 3.49
#